data_db6d7fa2fa9da1126de06307890b8c64
#
_entry.id   db6d7fa2fa9da1126de06307890b8c64
#
_cell.length_a   1.000
_cell.length_b   1.000
_cell.length_c   1.000
_cell.angle_alpha   90.00
_cell.angle_beta   90.00
_cell.angle_gamma   90.00
#
_symmetry.space_group_name_H-M   'P 1'
#
loop_
_entity.id
_entity.type
_entity.pdbx_description
1 polymer ?
#
loop_
_entity_poly.entity_id
_entity_poly.type
_entity_poly.pdbx_seq_one_letter_code
_entity_poly.pdbx_strand_id
1 'polypeptide(L)'
;MVRPGRDRLTGEIEVDETYVGGPEEGKRGREIEKKSIVVVAAEKNGRAIGRIRLKRVKDVSGESLLDFIREAVAPGATIHTDGWKGYIGLPAAAYKHRVTVISGGDEQAHEVMPRVHNVASLLKRWLLGTLQGGVQQQHLDYYLDEFTFRFNRRRSSARGLLFHRLAQQAVSVDPAPYSSIIYGTSALRG
;
A
#
# COMPACT_ATOMS: atom_id res chain seq x y z
N MET A 1 9.46 5.60 9.61
CA MET A 1 9.93 4.36 8.95
C MET A 1 10.11 4.50 7.43
N VAL A 2 9.49 5.49 6.85
CA VAL A 2 9.69 5.82 5.43
C VAL A 2 10.70 6.95 5.30
N ARG A 3 11.77 6.72 4.54
CA ARG A 3 12.78 7.76 4.27
C ARG A 3 12.35 8.62 3.07
N PRO A 4 12.67 9.92 3.05
CA PRO A 4 12.55 10.73 1.85
C PRO A 4 13.38 10.14 0.70
N GLY A 5 12.90 10.26 -0.55
CA GLY A 5 13.65 9.81 -1.73
C GLY A 5 13.90 8.29 -1.81
N ARG A 6 13.04 7.47 -1.21
CA ARG A 6 13.13 6.00 -1.35
C ARG A 6 13.02 5.57 -2.81
N ASP A 7 13.80 4.55 -3.20
CA ASP A 7 13.79 4.02 -4.55
C ASP A 7 12.39 3.55 -4.96
N ARG A 8 11.97 3.89 -6.18
CA ARG A 8 10.72 3.42 -6.76
C ARG A 8 10.80 1.94 -7.11
N LEU A 9 9.66 1.29 -7.19
CA LEU A 9 9.54 -0.09 -7.68
C LEU A 9 9.83 -0.14 -9.18
N THR A 10 10.43 -1.24 -9.65
CA THR A 10 10.84 -1.41 -11.05
C THR A 10 10.40 -2.77 -11.59
N GLY A 11 10.46 -2.94 -12.92
CA GLY A 11 10.11 -4.21 -13.55
C GLY A 11 8.63 -4.43 -13.70
N GLU A 12 8.12 -5.58 -13.27
CA GLU A 12 6.69 -5.93 -13.30
C GLU A 12 6.09 -5.79 -11.90
N ILE A 13 5.02 -5.01 -11.79
CA ILE A 13 4.37 -4.66 -10.52
C ILE A 13 2.87 -4.98 -10.62
N GLU A 14 2.36 -5.76 -9.67
CA GLU A 14 0.93 -5.92 -9.46
C GLU A 14 0.42 -4.76 -8.61
N VAL A 15 -0.70 -4.15 -9.02
CA VAL A 15 -1.34 -3.04 -8.29
C VAL A 15 -2.83 -3.32 -8.15
N ASP A 16 -3.34 -3.18 -6.94
CA ASP A 16 -4.75 -3.37 -6.60
C ASP A 16 -5.11 -2.58 -5.33
N GLU A 17 -6.40 -2.39 -5.07
CA GLU A 17 -6.91 -1.74 -3.88
C GLU A 17 -7.45 -2.75 -2.87
N THR A 18 -7.31 -2.42 -1.60
CA THR A 18 -7.94 -3.17 -0.53
C THR A 18 -8.55 -2.24 0.50
N TYR A 19 -9.59 -2.72 1.17
CA TYR A 19 -10.30 -1.99 2.21
C TYR A 19 -9.81 -2.43 3.58
N VAL A 20 -9.47 -1.46 4.44
CA VAL A 20 -9.02 -1.65 5.82
C VAL A 20 -9.96 -0.92 6.77
N GLY A 21 -10.47 -1.61 7.76
CA GLY A 21 -11.41 -1.07 8.78
C GLY A 21 -12.29 -2.17 9.36
N GLY A 22 -13.08 -1.80 10.38
CA GLY A 22 -14.00 -2.73 11.04
C GLY A 22 -15.15 -3.22 10.14
N PRO A 23 -15.87 -4.25 10.56
CA PRO A 23 -17.06 -4.72 9.85
C PRO A 23 -18.13 -3.62 9.86
N GLU A 24 -18.78 -3.42 8.73
CA GLU A 24 -19.99 -2.62 8.60
C GLU A 24 -21.16 -3.55 8.29
N GLU A 25 -22.16 -3.58 9.18
CA GLU A 25 -23.34 -4.38 8.98
C GLU A 25 -24.19 -3.82 7.82
N GLY A 26 -24.60 -4.68 6.91
CA GLY A 26 -25.61 -4.38 5.88
C GLY A 26 -25.13 -3.68 4.62
N LYS A 27 -23.89 -3.19 4.53
CA LYS A 27 -23.36 -2.52 3.32
C LYS A 27 -22.40 -3.42 2.56
N ARG A 28 -22.67 -3.67 1.27
CA ARG A 28 -21.77 -4.36 0.34
C ARG A 28 -21.33 -3.38 -0.75
N GLY A 29 -20.04 -3.38 -1.10
CA GLY A 29 -19.50 -2.60 -2.22
C GLY A 29 -18.61 -1.44 -1.80
N ARG A 30 -18.42 -0.46 -2.72
CA ARG A 30 -17.46 0.66 -2.59
C ARG A 30 -17.97 1.83 -1.73
N GLU A 31 -19.23 1.86 -1.37
CA GLU A 31 -19.84 2.88 -0.50
C GLU A 31 -19.68 2.50 0.99
N ILE A 32 -18.44 2.48 1.47
CA ILE A 32 -18.14 2.08 2.85
C ILE A 32 -17.51 3.27 3.56
N GLU A 33 -18.29 4.00 4.33
CA GLU A 33 -17.89 5.24 5.01
C GLU A 33 -16.80 5.04 6.09
N LYS A 34 -16.77 3.86 6.72
CA LYS A 34 -15.86 3.57 7.85
C LYS A 34 -14.57 2.85 7.46
N LYS A 35 -14.40 2.45 6.18
CA LYS A 35 -13.19 1.76 5.73
C LYS A 35 -12.28 2.69 4.96
N SER A 36 -11.00 2.60 5.24
CA SER A 36 -9.96 3.28 4.46
C SER A 36 -9.59 2.45 3.24
N ILE A 37 -9.43 3.11 2.10
CA ILE A 37 -8.93 2.50 0.87
C ILE A 37 -7.41 2.53 0.92
N VAL A 38 -6.79 1.36 0.73
CA VAL A 38 -5.34 1.22 0.67
C VAL A 38 -4.96 0.64 -0.68
N VAL A 39 -4.17 1.38 -1.45
CA VAL A 39 -3.57 0.88 -2.69
C VAL A 39 -2.32 0.10 -2.34
N VAL A 40 -2.21 -1.08 -2.91
CA VAL A 40 -1.10 -2.02 -2.74
C VAL A 40 -0.36 -2.13 -4.07
N ALA A 41 0.94 -1.89 -4.09
CA ALA A 41 1.82 -2.20 -5.20
C ALA A 41 2.85 -3.25 -4.75
N ALA A 42 2.94 -4.36 -5.48
CA ALA A 42 3.82 -5.48 -5.19
C ALA A 42 4.72 -5.81 -6.37
N GLU A 43 6.04 -5.64 -6.18
CA GLU A 43 7.05 -5.93 -7.20
C GLU A 43 7.22 -7.45 -7.37
N LYS A 44 7.27 -7.90 -8.61
CA LYS A 44 7.53 -9.29 -8.95
C LYS A 44 9.03 -9.58 -8.88
N ASN A 45 9.40 -10.59 -8.13
CA ASN A 45 10.78 -11.10 -8.04
C ASN A 45 10.78 -12.60 -8.32
N GLY A 46 10.80 -12.97 -9.58
CA GLY A 46 10.57 -14.36 -10.01
C GLY A 46 9.20 -14.88 -9.52
N ARG A 47 9.19 -15.99 -8.80
CA ARG A 47 7.98 -16.52 -8.16
C ARG A 47 7.63 -15.80 -6.85
N ALA A 48 8.57 -15.07 -6.27
CA ALA A 48 8.41 -14.40 -4.99
C ALA A 48 7.82 -12.98 -5.14
N ILE A 49 7.40 -12.41 -4.00
CA ILE A 49 7.08 -11.01 -3.87
C ILE A 49 8.38 -10.26 -3.57
N GLY A 50 8.68 -9.23 -4.34
CA GLY A 50 9.79 -8.31 -4.12
C GLY A 50 9.49 -7.28 -3.05
N ARG A 51 9.74 -6.00 -3.38
CA ARG A 51 9.40 -4.87 -2.53
C ARG A 51 7.92 -4.54 -2.70
N ILE A 52 7.35 -3.92 -1.67
CA ILE A 52 5.98 -3.42 -1.71
C ILE A 52 5.93 -1.93 -1.42
N ARG A 53 4.84 -1.28 -1.87
CA ARG A 53 4.42 0.06 -1.46
C ARG A 53 2.94 0.02 -1.11
N LEU A 54 2.60 0.70 -0.04
CA LEU A 54 1.24 0.85 0.45
C LEU A 54 0.97 2.33 0.66
N LYS A 55 -0.24 2.77 0.33
CA LYS A 55 -0.69 4.14 0.61
C LYS A 55 -2.20 4.16 0.78
N ARG A 56 -2.65 4.86 1.82
CA ARG A 56 -4.05 5.21 1.94
C ARG A 56 -4.38 6.27 0.89
N VAL A 57 -5.48 6.08 0.17
CA VAL A 57 -6.01 7.03 -0.80
C VAL A 57 -7.41 7.46 -0.40
N LYS A 58 -7.80 8.63 -0.88
CA LYS A 58 -9.13 9.18 -0.57
C LYS A 58 -10.23 8.45 -1.37
N ASP A 59 -9.92 8.07 -2.60
CA ASP A 59 -10.83 7.38 -3.51
C ASP A 59 -10.06 6.55 -4.54
N VAL A 60 -10.78 5.77 -5.37
CA VAL A 60 -10.21 4.96 -6.46
C VAL A 60 -10.33 5.66 -7.82
N SER A 61 -10.31 6.99 -7.83
CA SER A 61 -10.27 7.76 -9.06
C SER A 61 -8.94 7.57 -9.81
N GLY A 62 -8.96 7.83 -11.12
CA GLY A 62 -7.73 7.74 -11.92
C GLY A 62 -6.64 8.69 -11.43
N GLU A 63 -6.99 9.86 -10.92
CA GLU A 63 -6.05 10.84 -10.35
C GLU A 63 -5.37 10.27 -9.10
N SER A 64 -6.15 9.82 -8.10
CA SER A 64 -5.62 9.28 -6.85
C SER A 64 -4.72 8.06 -7.07
N LEU A 65 -5.11 7.17 -7.99
CA LEU A 65 -4.34 5.97 -8.33
C LEU A 65 -3.06 6.31 -9.09
N LEU A 66 -3.15 7.24 -10.05
CA LEU A 66 -1.99 7.65 -10.84
C LEU A 66 -0.95 8.39 -10.00
N ASP A 67 -1.36 9.22 -9.06
CA ASP A 67 -0.47 9.92 -8.14
C ASP A 67 0.28 8.94 -7.23
N PHE A 68 -0.42 7.93 -6.71
CA PHE A 68 0.24 6.84 -5.99
C PHE A 68 1.27 6.11 -6.85
N ILE A 69 0.89 5.77 -8.09
CA ILE A 69 1.78 5.02 -8.99
C ILE A 69 3.01 5.85 -9.36
N ARG A 70 2.87 7.13 -9.65
CA ARG A 70 4.00 8.04 -9.93
C ARG A 70 4.97 8.15 -8.77
N GLU A 71 4.46 8.15 -7.55
CA GLU A 71 5.28 8.15 -6.33
C GLU A 71 5.99 6.80 -6.11
N ALA A 72 5.26 5.70 -6.28
CA ALA A 72 5.68 4.37 -5.88
C ALA A 72 6.49 3.61 -6.93
N VAL A 73 6.25 3.85 -8.22
CA VAL A 73 6.74 3.05 -9.35
C VAL A 73 7.57 3.90 -10.31
N ALA A 74 8.68 3.36 -10.78
CA ALA A 74 9.53 4.02 -11.77
C ALA A 74 8.86 4.04 -13.15
N PRO A 75 9.00 5.14 -13.92
CA PRO A 75 8.54 5.19 -15.30
C PRO A 75 9.10 4.03 -16.13
N GLY A 76 8.33 3.55 -17.12
CA GLY A 76 8.72 2.42 -17.98
C GLY A 76 8.45 1.04 -17.38
N ALA A 77 8.07 0.96 -16.11
CA ALA A 77 7.68 -0.30 -15.50
C ALA A 77 6.39 -0.86 -16.10
N THR A 78 6.19 -2.17 -15.99
CA THR A 78 4.96 -2.85 -16.38
C THR A 78 4.04 -2.96 -15.17
N ILE A 79 2.87 -2.35 -15.24
CA ILE A 79 1.86 -2.38 -14.18
C ILE A 79 0.75 -3.34 -14.59
N HIS A 80 0.48 -4.31 -13.73
CA HIS A 80 -0.57 -5.32 -13.90
C HIS A 80 -1.72 -5.01 -12.94
N THR A 81 -2.94 -4.86 -13.47
CA THR A 81 -4.16 -4.54 -12.71
C THR A 81 -5.34 -5.43 -13.13
N ASP A 82 -6.42 -5.37 -12.36
CA ASP A 82 -7.70 -6.09 -12.59
C ASP A 82 -8.59 -5.50 -13.70
N GLY A 83 -8.17 -4.40 -14.34
CA GLY A 83 -8.96 -3.74 -15.38
C GLY A 83 -9.95 -2.68 -14.85
N TRP A 84 -9.83 -2.25 -13.61
CA TRP A 84 -10.59 -1.11 -13.11
C TRP A 84 -10.33 0.15 -13.95
N LYS A 85 -11.40 0.90 -14.26
CA LYS A 85 -11.33 2.08 -15.16
C LYS A 85 -10.39 3.19 -14.65
N GLY A 86 -10.12 3.26 -13.34
CA GLY A 86 -9.16 4.20 -12.77
C GLY A 86 -7.73 4.05 -13.29
N TYR A 87 -7.38 2.89 -13.88
CA TYR A 87 -6.05 2.63 -14.42
C TYR A 87 -5.88 2.96 -15.93
N ILE A 88 -6.92 3.43 -16.61
CA ILE A 88 -6.88 3.71 -18.06
C ILE A 88 -5.78 4.72 -18.44
N GLY A 89 -5.45 5.67 -17.57
CA GLY A 89 -4.43 6.70 -17.80
C GLY A 89 -2.98 6.23 -17.75
N LEU A 90 -2.69 4.98 -17.35
CA LEU A 90 -1.33 4.48 -17.16
C LEU A 90 -0.45 4.55 -18.41
N PRO A 91 -0.90 4.18 -19.62
CA PRO A 91 -0.06 4.26 -20.81
C PRO A 91 0.33 5.69 -21.15
N ALA A 92 -0.56 6.66 -20.98
CA ALA A 92 -0.27 8.08 -21.18
C ALA A 92 0.73 8.64 -20.17
N ALA A 93 0.87 7.99 -19.02
CA ALA A 93 1.82 8.34 -17.96
C ALA A 93 3.16 7.60 -18.05
N ALA A 94 3.51 7.04 -19.20
CA ALA A 94 4.75 6.33 -19.48
C ALA A 94 4.91 4.99 -18.76
N TYR A 95 3.82 4.29 -18.44
CA TYR A 95 3.83 2.92 -17.92
C TYR A 95 3.32 1.93 -18.97
N LYS A 96 3.88 0.72 -18.96
CA LYS A 96 3.31 -0.41 -19.71
C LYS A 96 2.16 -0.96 -18.88
N HIS A 97 0.95 -1.00 -19.45
CA HIS A 97 -0.23 -1.47 -18.72
C HIS A 97 -0.63 -2.86 -19.20
N ARG A 98 -0.64 -3.81 -18.29
CA ARG A 98 -1.18 -5.15 -18.48
C ARG A 98 -2.46 -5.28 -17.67
N VAL A 99 -3.55 -5.57 -18.36
CA VAL A 99 -4.87 -5.73 -17.75
C VAL A 99 -5.26 -7.20 -17.77
N THR A 100 -5.78 -7.71 -16.66
CA THR A 100 -6.47 -9.00 -16.67
C THR A 100 -7.86 -8.80 -16.09
N VAL A 101 -8.86 -8.86 -16.96
CA VAL A 101 -10.25 -8.77 -16.54
C VAL A 101 -10.65 -10.08 -15.84
N ILE A 102 -10.99 -9.97 -14.57
CA ILE A 102 -11.45 -11.10 -13.77
C ILE A 102 -12.95 -11.24 -14.01
N SER A 103 -13.32 -12.11 -14.94
CA SER A 103 -14.72 -12.46 -15.23
C SER A 103 -15.10 -13.71 -14.43
N GLY A 104 -15.73 -13.52 -13.27
CA GLY A 104 -16.40 -14.57 -12.51
C GLY A 104 -15.63 -15.12 -11.31
N GLY A 105 -15.98 -14.67 -10.12
CA GLY A 105 -15.66 -15.28 -8.84
C GLY A 105 -14.31 -14.91 -8.21
N ASP A 106 -14.29 -14.85 -6.88
CA ASP A 106 -13.11 -14.50 -6.08
C ASP A 106 -11.93 -15.47 -6.25
N GLU A 107 -12.16 -16.69 -6.71
CA GLU A 107 -11.12 -17.70 -6.87
C GLU A 107 -10.10 -17.37 -7.96
N GLN A 108 -10.50 -16.67 -9.03
CA GLN A 108 -9.61 -16.34 -10.14
C GLN A 108 -8.73 -15.10 -9.86
N ALA A 109 -9.16 -14.19 -8.99
CA ALA A 109 -8.41 -12.96 -8.68
C ALA A 109 -7.04 -13.25 -8.05
N HIS A 110 -7.00 -14.15 -7.06
CA HIS A 110 -5.75 -14.48 -6.39
C HIS A 110 -4.83 -15.40 -7.23
N GLU A 111 -5.34 -16.05 -8.27
CA GLU A 111 -4.50 -16.78 -9.22
C GLU A 111 -3.82 -15.86 -10.21
N VAL A 112 -4.50 -14.79 -10.64
CA VAL A 112 -4.04 -13.87 -11.66
C VAL A 112 -3.08 -12.83 -11.11
N MET A 113 -3.36 -12.26 -9.94
CA MET A 113 -2.55 -11.28 -9.23
C MET A 113 -2.21 -11.73 -7.81
N PRO A 114 -1.50 -12.87 -7.65
CA PRO A 114 -1.32 -13.50 -6.35
C PRO A 114 -0.52 -12.65 -5.37
N ARG A 115 0.31 -11.74 -5.85
CA ARG A 115 1.22 -10.96 -5.00
C ARG A 115 0.49 -9.87 -4.24
N VAL A 116 -0.29 -9.05 -4.91
CA VAL A 116 -1.08 -7.99 -4.23
C VAL A 116 -2.09 -8.59 -3.27
N HIS A 117 -2.80 -9.67 -3.68
CA HIS A 117 -3.77 -10.33 -2.81
C HIS A 117 -3.12 -10.95 -1.57
N ASN A 118 -1.92 -11.55 -1.74
CA ASN A 118 -1.17 -12.09 -0.60
C ASN A 118 -0.73 -10.96 0.35
N VAL A 119 -0.20 -9.86 -0.19
CA VAL A 119 0.20 -8.69 0.62
C VAL A 119 -1.00 -8.10 1.36
N ALA A 120 -2.14 -7.92 0.69
CA ALA A 120 -3.37 -7.43 1.30
C ALA A 120 -3.86 -8.34 2.43
N SER A 121 -3.82 -9.65 2.22
CA SER A 121 -4.20 -10.65 3.23
C SER A 121 -3.27 -10.63 4.44
N LEU A 122 -1.96 -10.53 4.21
CA LEU A 122 -0.97 -10.42 5.28
C LEU A 122 -1.10 -9.11 6.06
N LEU A 123 -1.36 -7.99 5.38
CA LEU A 123 -1.63 -6.70 6.01
C LEU A 123 -2.86 -6.79 6.93
N LYS A 124 -3.98 -7.29 6.41
CA LYS A 124 -5.22 -7.44 7.18
C LYS A 124 -5.02 -8.35 8.40
N ARG A 125 -4.34 -9.48 8.22
CA ARG A 125 -4.02 -10.41 9.32
C ARG A 125 -3.14 -9.75 10.38
N TRP A 126 -2.14 -8.99 9.96
CA TRP A 126 -1.26 -8.29 10.89
C TRP A 126 -2.00 -7.20 11.67
N LEU A 127 -2.82 -6.40 11.01
CA LEU A 127 -3.64 -5.37 11.66
C LEU A 127 -4.63 -5.97 12.65
N LEU A 128 -5.33 -7.04 12.28
CA LEU A 128 -6.27 -7.73 13.16
C LEU A 128 -5.56 -8.40 14.35
N GLY A 129 -4.47 -9.10 14.10
CA GLY A 129 -3.75 -9.85 15.13
C GLY A 129 -2.98 -8.97 16.11
N THR A 130 -2.43 -7.84 15.64
CA THR A 130 -1.63 -6.95 16.50
C THR A 130 -2.47 -5.88 17.17
N LEU A 131 -3.49 -5.35 16.49
CA LEU A 131 -4.27 -4.21 16.94
C LEU A 131 -5.73 -4.59 17.32
N GLN A 132 -6.07 -5.88 17.26
CA GLN A 132 -7.38 -6.43 17.67
C GLN A 132 -8.57 -5.66 17.05
N GLY A 133 -8.44 -5.20 15.81
CA GLY A 133 -9.48 -4.41 15.14
C GLY A 133 -9.54 -2.92 15.50
N GLY A 134 -8.73 -2.46 16.46
CA GLY A 134 -8.68 -1.07 16.91
C GLY A 134 -7.88 -0.13 16.01
N VAL A 135 -7.86 -0.37 14.70
CA VAL A 135 -7.15 0.50 13.74
C VAL A 135 -7.96 1.77 13.53
N GLN A 136 -7.53 2.84 14.18
CA GLN A 136 -8.09 4.16 13.92
C GLN A 136 -7.55 4.70 12.59
N GLN A 137 -8.42 5.29 11.78
CA GLN A 137 -8.07 5.82 10.46
C GLN A 137 -6.94 6.85 10.50
N GLN A 138 -6.88 7.66 11.55
CA GLN A 138 -5.84 8.68 11.74
C GLN A 138 -4.42 8.10 11.92
N HIS A 139 -4.31 6.84 12.38
CA HIS A 139 -3.03 6.16 12.61
C HIS A 139 -2.67 5.16 11.50
N LEU A 140 -3.58 4.92 10.54
CA LEU A 140 -3.39 3.89 9.53
C LEU A 140 -2.11 4.10 8.72
N ASP A 141 -1.76 5.34 8.38
CA ASP A 141 -0.55 5.63 7.59
C ASP A 141 0.73 5.20 8.30
N TYR A 142 0.80 5.34 9.64
CA TYR A 142 1.94 4.84 10.44
C TYR A 142 2.03 3.31 10.41
N TYR A 143 0.89 2.63 10.47
CA TYR A 143 0.85 1.17 10.39
C TYR A 143 1.23 0.67 9.00
N LEU A 144 0.77 1.33 7.94
CA LEU A 144 1.18 0.99 6.57
C LEU A 144 2.68 1.16 6.36
N ASP A 145 3.27 2.20 6.94
CA ASP A 145 4.71 2.43 6.90
C ASP A 145 5.49 1.35 7.66
N GLU A 146 5.04 0.99 8.85
CA GLU A 146 5.66 -0.08 9.65
C GLU A 146 5.58 -1.42 8.92
N PHE A 147 4.39 -1.78 8.41
CA PHE A 147 4.21 -3.02 7.65
C PHE A 147 5.13 -3.05 6.42
N THR A 148 5.16 -1.96 5.64
CA THR A 148 6.02 -1.83 4.47
C THR A 148 7.50 -1.98 4.84
N PHE A 149 7.93 -1.34 5.91
CA PHE A 149 9.32 -1.44 6.40
C PHE A 149 9.68 -2.89 6.77
N ARG A 150 8.85 -3.56 7.57
CA ARG A 150 9.05 -4.95 7.99
C ARG A 150 9.02 -5.92 6.81
N PHE A 151 8.02 -5.78 5.94
CA PHE A 151 7.86 -6.64 4.77
C PHE A 151 9.05 -6.57 3.83
N ASN A 152 9.48 -5.36 3.47
CA ASN A 152 10.59 -5.16 2.55
C ASN A 152 11.94 -5.66 3.09
N ARG A 153 12.04 -5.86 4.40
CA ARG A 153 13.26 -6.35 5.08
C ARG A 153 13.12 -7.77 5.64
N ARG A 154 12.01 -8.46 5.35
CA ARG A 154 11.73 -9.80 5.92
C ARG A 154 12.78 -10.87 5.61
N ARG A 155 13.55 -10.66 4.54
CA ARG A 155 14.64 -11.56 4.11
C ARG A 155 16.04 -11.01 4.43
N SER A 156 16.14 -9.96 5.23
CA SER A 156 17.46 -9.41 5.60
C SER A 156 18.23 -10.41 6.43
N SER A 157 19.43 -10.76 5.97
CA SER A 157 20.38 -11.59 6.72
C SER A 157 21.01 -10.81 7.88
N ALA A 158 21.13 -9.48 7.73
CA ALA A 158 21.74 -8.59 8.72
C ALA A 158 20.68 -7.96 9.63
N ARG A 159 19.95 -8.76 10.40
CA ARG A 159 18.87 -8.29 11.28
C ARG A 159 19.32 -7.29 12.34
N GLY A 160 20.54 -7.45 12.88
CA GLY A 160 21.12 -6.51 13.84
C GLY A 160 21.27 -5.08 13.27
N LEU A 161 21.47 -4.94 11.97
CA LEU A 161 21.56 -3.62 11.33
C LEU A 161 20.20 -2.95 11.11
N LEU A 162 19.08 -3.65 11.33
CA LEU A 162 17.75 -3.05 11.14
C LEU A 162 17.48 -1.93 12.14
N PHE A 163 17.93 -2.08 13.38
CA PHE A 163 17.86 -1.02 14.39
C PHE A 163 18.68 0.22 13.96
N HIS A 164 19.90 0.02 13.51
CA HIS A 164 20.76 1.11 13.01
C HIS A 164 20.09 1.87 11.86
N ARG A 165 19.52 1.15 10.90
CA ARG A 165 18.80 1.76 9.77
C ARG A 165 17.55 2.51 10.21
N LEU A 166 16.84 1.98 11.21
CA LEU A 166 15.66 2.67 11.76
C LEU A 166 16.08 3.96 12.47
N ALA A 167 17.14 3.92 13.27
CA ALA A 167 17.70 5.09 13.95
C ALA A 167 18.18 6.15 12.94
N GLN A 168 18.92 5.75 11.90
CA GLN A 168 19.34 6.66 10.83
C GLN A 168 18.16 7.32 10.11
N GLN A 169 17.07 6.59 9.90
CA GLN A 169 15.86 7.16 9.29
C GLN A 169 15.15 8.11 10.26
N ALA A 170 15.12 7.80 11.55
CA ALA A 170 14.48 8.64 12.56
C ALA A 170 15.14 10.03 12.67
N VAL A 171 16.48 10.09 12.56
CA VAL A 171 17.20 11.38 12.63
C VAL A 171 17.19 12.15 11.30
N SER A 172 16.72 11.55 10.21
CA SER A 172 16.64 12.19 8.88
C SER A 172 15.25 12.72 8.53
N VAL A 173 14.29 12.63 9.45
CA VAL A 173 12.92 13.11 9.29
C VAL A 173 12.53 13.98 10.48
N ASP A 174 11.60 14.90 10.25
CA ASP A 174 11.09 15.74 11.32
C ASP A 174 10.42 14.90 12.41
N PRO A 175 10.54 15.30 13.68
CA PRO A 175 9.88 14.62 14.77
C PRO A 175 8.36 14.67 14.62
N ALA A 176 7.68 13.58 14.95
CA ALA A 176 6.23 13.56 15.07
C ALA A 176 5.85 13.87 16.53
N PRO A 177 5.49 15.14 16.87
CA PRO A 177 5.13 15.51 18.22
C PRO A 177 3.83 14.80 18.65
N TYR A 178 3.66 14.61 19.95
CA TYR A 178 2.50 13.91 20.53
C TYR A 178 1.18 14.49 20.01
N SER A 179 1.08 15.82 19.90
CA SER A 179 -0.11 16.49 19.36
C SER A 179 -0.45 16.06 17.93
N SER A 180 0.53 15.90 17.05
CA SER A 180 0.29 15.44 15.67
C SER A 180 -0.11 13.96 15.61
N ILE A 181 0.34 13.16 16.58
CA ILE A 181 -0.03 11.75 16.69
C ILE A 181 -1.49 11.61 17.14
N ILE A 182 -1.91 12.41 18.13
CA ILE A 182 -3.26 12.30 18.73
C ILE A 182 -4.31 13.01 17.87
N TYR A 183 -4.01 14.21 17.36
CA TYR A 183 -5.00 15.06 16.68
C TYR A 183 -4.85 15.08 15.15
N GLY A 184 -3.82 14.39 14.59
CA GLY A 184 -3.48 14.43 13.18
C GLY A 184 -2.76 15.71 12.76
N THR A 185 -2.05 15.66 11.62
CA THR A 185 -1.26 16.78 11.09
C THR A 185 -2.10 17.98 10.62
N SER A 186 -3.38 17.81 10.39
CA SER A 186 -4.29 18.90 9.99
C SER A 186 -4.66 19.85 11.12
N ALA A 187 -4.53 19.46 12.38
CA ALA A 187 -4.89 20.32 13.54
C ALA A 187 -3.81 21.37 13.91
N LEU A 188 -2.65 21.33 13.28
CA LEU A 188 -1.52 22.22 13.57
C LEU A 188 -1.37 23.38 12.56
N ARG A 189 -2.31 23.56 11.63
CA ARG A 189 -2.36 24.67 10.65
C ARG A 189 -3.54 25.60 10.91
N GLY A 190 -3.85 25.89 12.15
CA GLY A 190 -4.77 26.92 12.57
C GLY A 190 -4.02 28.08 13.25
#